data_b0f511fc5054c8678052cd5585f656d0
#
_entry.id   b0f511fc5054c8678052cd5585f656d0
#
_cell.length_a   1.000
_cell.length_b   1.000
_cell.length_c   1.000
_cell.angle_alpha   90.00
_cell.angle_beta   90.00
_cell.angle_gamma   90.00
#
_symmetry.space_group_name_H-M   'P 1'
#
loop_
_entity.id
_entity.type
_entity.pdbx_description
1 polymer ?
#
loop_
_entity_poly.entity_id
_entity_poly.type
_entity_poly.pdbx_seq_one_letter_code
_entity_poly.pdbx_strand_id
1 'polypeptide(L)'
;MAEASRTSEARRDAVFGRWVVFSQARSRRPTDLKSHNPTANPSSGPGAGAPKPSCPFCAGRESECAPQIFRVPPDDALPWRIRVIENLYPALRRDVEPPPPDGGDGEEGPGERAVRGFGFHDVVIETPRHDVRLWDLGAEGVRDVLLAYAARVRQLREHPAVKYVQVEP
;
A
#
# COMPACT_ATOMS: atom_id res chain seq x y z
N MET A 1 -1.90 23.37 -14.36
CA MET A 1 -1.45 23.54 -12.94
C MET A 1 -1.82 22.34 -12.04
N ALA A 2 -1.85 21.11 -12.56
CA ALA A 2 -2.23 19.90 -11.78
C ALA A 2 -1.05 18.93 -11.54
N GLU A 3 0.13 19.20 -12.06
CA GLU A 3 1.26 18.27 -12.07
C GLU A 3 2.15 18.34 -10.80
N ALA A 4 2.25 19.51 -10.17
CA ALA A 4 3.03 19.69 -8.94
C ALA A 4 2.51 18.90 -7.71
N SER A 5 1.29 18.33 -7.79
CA SER A 5 0.63 17.63 -6.68
C SER A 5 0.97 16.13 -6.59
N ARG A 6 1.88 15.61 -7.42
CA ARG A 6 2.16 14.15 -7.50
C ARG A 6 3.61 13.77 -7.22
N THR A 7 4.39 14.67 -6.66
CA THR A 7 5.79 14.36 -6.37
C THR A 7 5.90 13.38 -5.20
N SER A 8 6.65 12.32 -5.43
CA SER A 8 7.16 11.43 -4.39
C SER A 8 8.68 11.57 -4.39
N GLU A 9 9.26 11.78 -3.22
CA GLU A 9 10.70 11.92 -3.05
C GLU A 9 11.16 11.26 -1.76
N ALA A 10 12.41 10.83 -1.71
CA ALA A 10 13.06 10.40 -0.50
C ALA A 10 14.17 11.40 -0.16
N ARG A 11 14.16 11.89 1.07
CA ARG A 11 15.16 12.81 1.61
C ARG A 11 15.99 12.13 2.68
N ARG A 12 17.28 12.37 2.65
CA ARG A 12 18.18 11.88 3.69
C ARG A 12 18.28 12.91 4.81
N ASP A 13 17.91 12.47 6.02
CA ASP A 13 18.13 13.26 7.24
C ASP A 13 19.62 13.45 7.47
N ALA A 14 20.08 14.69 7.55
CA ALA A 14 21.48 15.04 7.72
C ALA A 14 22.05 14.64 9.10
N VAL A 15 21.18 14.52 10.12
CA VAL A 15 21.62 14.25 11.49
C VAL A 15 21.84 12.74 11.70
N PHE A 16 20.85 11.92 11.34
CA PHE A 16 20.88 10.46 11.58
C PHE A 16 21.12 9.64 10.33
N GLY A 17 21.21 10.27 9.16
CA GLY A 17 21.42 9.60 7.88
C GLY A 17 20.26 8.71 7.43
N ARG A 18 19.08 8.85 8.03
CA ARG A 18 17.87 8.08 7.68
C ARG A 18 17.22 8.63 6.45
N TRP A 19 16.64 7.74 5.64
CA TRP A 19 15.82 8.15 4.51
C TRP A 19 14.37 8.30 4.94
N VAL A 20 13.75 9.42 4.57
CA VAL A 20 12.34 9.71 4.82
C VAL A 20 11.65 9.91 3.48
N VAL A 21 10.57 9.17 3.25
CA VAL A 21 9.78 9.27 2.02
C VAL A 21 8.68 10.30 2.21
N PHE A 22 8.64 11.28 1.32
CA PHE A 22 7.61 12.29 1.23
C PHE A 22 6.70 12.00 0.03
N SER A 23 5.41 11.87 0.26
CA SER A 23 4.43 11.66 -0.80
C SER A 23 3.19 12.51 -0.57
N GLN A 24 2.95 13.46 -1.44
CA GLN A 24 1.75 14.30 -1.39
C GLN A 24 0.47 13.51 -1.68
N ALA A 25 0.57 12.42 -2.44
CA ALA A 25 -0.58 11.55 -2.71
C ALA A 25 -1.18 10.98 -1.42
N ARG A 26 -0.35 10.70 -0.41
CA ARG A 26 -0.80 10.13 0.86
C ARG A 26 -1.59 11.11 1.74
N SER A 27 -1.49 12.41 1.53
CA SER A 27 -2.30 13.39 2.26
C SER A 27 -3.80 13.25 1.99
N ARG A 28 -4.16 12.63 0.86
CA ARG A 28 -5.55 12.36 0.44
C ARG A 28 -6.05 10.98 0.86
N ARG A 29 -5.20 10.17 1.51
CA ARG A 29 -5.59 8.83 1.96
C ARG A 29 -6.72 8.95 2.98
N PRO A 30 -7.84 8.22 2.80
CA PRO A 30 -8.85 8.10 3.84
C PRO A 30 -8.20 7.57 5.13
N THR A 31 -8.49 8.19 6.25
CA THR A 31 -8.00 7.75 7.56
C THR A 31 -9.18 7.44 8.45
N ASP A 32 -9.35 6.18 8.81
CA ASP A 32 -10.36 5.75 9.78
C ASP A 32 -9.97 6.11 11.22
N LEU A 33 -8.74 6.61 11.43
CA LEU A 33 -8.21 7.00 12.74
C LEU A 33 -8.99 8.15 13.43
N LYS A 34 -9.77 8.92 12.66
CA LYS A 34 -10.62 9.97 13.21
C LYS A 34 -11.86 9.46 13.96
N SER A 35 -12.20 8.18 13.81
CA SER A 35 -13.36 7.57 14.46
C SER A 35 -13.06 6.97 15.84
N HIS A 36 -11.80 6.82 16.22
CA HIS A 36 -11.41 6.42 17.55
C HIS A 36 -11.25 7.64 18.45
N ASN A 37 -12.38 8.26 18.83
CA ASN A 37 -12.40 9.18 19.97
C ASN A 37 -12.40 8.33 21.25
N PRO A 38 -11.31 8.28 22.05
CA PRO A 38 -11.24 7.45 23.27
C PRO A 38 -12.22 7.89 24.36
N THR A 39 -12.91 9.03 24.15
CA THR A 39 -13.97 9.54 25.05
C THR A 39 -15.38 9.18 24.56
N ALA A 40 -15.53 8.50 23.44
CA ALA A 40 -16.83 7.98 23.04
C ALA A 40 -17.22 6.82 23.96
N ASN A 41 -18.27 7.05 24.73
CA ASN A 41 -18.84 6.11 25.70
C ASN A 41 -19.06 4.74 25.04
N PRO A 42 -18.54 3.61 25.58
CA PRO A 42 -18.68 2.28 24.97
C PRO A 42 -20.12 1.76 24.88
N SER A 43 -21.10 2.53 25.40
CA SER A 43 -22.54 2.22 25.30
C SER A 43 -23.21 2.70 24.00
N SER A 44 -22.52 3.47 23.15
CA SER A 44 -23.00 3.83 21.80
C SER A 44 -22.31 2.97 20.74
N GLY A 45 -22.43 1.65 20.85
CA GLY A 45 -22.14 0.76 19.73
C GLY A 45 -22.98 1.15 18.53
N PRO A 46 -22.51 0.97 17.29
CA PRO A 46 -23.33 1.22 16.11
C PRO A 46 -24.60 0.40 16.26
N GLY A 47 -25.74 1.08 16.37
CA GLY A 47 -27.03 0.45 16.50
C GLY A 47 -27.19 -0.53 15.34
N ALA A 48 -27.76 -1.70 15.64
CA ALA A 48 -28.11 -2.71 14.64
C ALA A 48 -29.01 -2.05 13.57
N GLY A 49 -28.43 -1.56 12.47
CA GLY A 49 -29.16 -0.88 11.41
C GLY A 49 -28.40 0.23 10.69
N ALA A 50 -27.26 0.71 11.18
CA ALA A 50 -26.45 1.63 10.40
C ALA A 50 -25.80 0.85 9.22
N PRO A 51 -25.93 1.34 7.95
CA PRO A 51 -25.29 0.68 6.83
C PRO A 51 -23.77 0.65 7.11
N LYS A 52 -23.18 -0.56 7.13
CA LYS A 52 -21.73 -0.70 7.24
C LYS A 52 -21.07 0.15 6.15
N PRO A 53 -20.04 0.96 6.47
CA PRO A 53 -19.35 1.72 5.45
C PRO A 53 -18.93 0.77 4.34
N SER A 54 -19.23 1.14 3.10
CA SER A 54 -18.95 0.31 1.94
C SER A 54 -17.43 0.24 1.75
N CYS A 55 -16.84 -0.92 2.04
CA CYS A 55 -15.41 -1.15 1.89
C CYS A 55 -15.10 -1.52 0.44
N PRO A 56 -14.23 -0.79 -0.28
CA PRO A 56 -13.87 -1.09 -1.66
C PRO A 56 -13.09 -2.41 -1.80
N PHE A 57 -12.54 -2.93 -0.70
CA PHE A 57 -11.76 -4.17 -0.70
C PHE A 57 -12.59 -5.44 -0.52
N CYS A 58 -13.89 -5.32 -0.26
CA CYS A 58 -14.78 -6.47 -0.14
C CYS A 58 -15.16 -7.03 -1.52
N ALA A 59 -15.50 -8.32 -1.55
CA ALA A 59 -16.02 -8.98 -2.76
C ALA A 59 -17.22 -8.24 -3.35
N GLY A 60 -17.27 -8.16 -4.69
CA GLY A 60 -18.33 -7.47 -5.45
C GLY A 60 -18.07 -5.97 -5.64
N ARG A 61 -16.94 -5.45 -5.17
CA ARG A 61 -16.55 -4.03 -5.31
C ARG A 61 -15.17 -3.85 -5.99
N GLU A 62 -14.76 -4.84 -6.76
CA GLU A 62 -13.47 -4.89 -7.40
C GLU A 62 -13.21 -3.70 -8.34
N SER A 63 -14.27 -3.19 -8.96
CA SER A 63 -14.20 -2.01 -9.86
C SER A 63 -13.90 -0.68 -9.16
N GLU A 64 -14.03 -0.63 -7.84
CA GLU A 64 -13.73 0.57 -7.04
C GLU A 64 -12.26 0.62 -6.59
N CYS A 65 -11.52 -0.46 -6.82
CA CYS A 65 -10.10 -0.57 -6.47
C CYS A 65 -9.21 -0.06 -7.60
N ALA A 66 -7.95 0.20 -7.25
CA ALA A 66 -6.89 0.38 -8.22
C ALA A 66 -6.66 -0.89 -9.06
N PRO A 67 -5.92 -0.79 -10.19
CA PRO A 67 -5.65 -1.92 -11.06
C PRO A 67 -5.14 -3.15 -10.31
N GLN A 68 -5.68 -4.30 -10.65
CA GLN A 68 -5.24 -5.58 -10.11
C GLN A 68 -3.93 -6.02 -10.74
N ILE A 69 -2.99 -6.45 -9.92
CA ILE A 69 -1.72 -7.01 -10.35
C ILE A 69 -1.86 -8.52 -10.54
N PHE A 70 -2.38 -9.21 -9.53
CA PHE A 70 -2.80 -10.60 -9.62
C PHE A 70 -3.80 -10.96 -8.51
N ARG A 71 -4.37 -12.17 -8.59
CA ARG A 71 -5.30 -12.72 -7.60
C ARG A 71 -5.03 -14.20 -7.34
N VAL A 72 -5.59 -14.71 -6.25
CA VAL A 72 -5.57 -16.13 -5.89
C VAL A 72 -7.02 -16.62 -5.68
N PRO A 73 -7.48 -17.65 -6.40
CA PRO A 73 -6.81 -18.29 -7.54
C PRO A 73 -6.69 -17.34 -8.75
N PRO A 74 -5.79 -17.63 -9.71
CA PRO A 74 -5.60 -16.78 -10.90
C PRO A 74 -6.77 -16.87 -11.90
N ASP A 75 -7.61 -17.86 -11.81
CA ASP A 75 -8.80 -18.06 -12.66
C ASP A 75 -9.90 -17.07 -12.27
N ASP A 76 -10.26 -16.17 -13.19
CA ASP A 76 -11.30 -15.17 -12.96
C ASP A 76 -12.71 -15.74 -12.87
N ALA A 77 -12.95 -16.97 -13.33
CA ALA A 77 -14.22 -17.67 -13.15
C ALA A 77 -14.47 -18.15 -11.71
N LEU A 78 -13.42 -18.21 -10.90
CA LEU A 78 -13.52 -18.61 -9.50
C LEU A 78 -13.56 -17.40 -8.57
N PRO A 79 -14.24 -17.50 -7.42
CA PRO A 79 -14.18 -16.45 -6.40
C PRO A 79 -12.73 -16.28 -5.91
N TRP A 80 -12.29 -15.03 -5.84
CA TRP A 80 -10.97 -14.74 -5.32
C TRP A 80 -10.90 -14.86 -3.79
N ARG A 81 -9.75 -15.24 -3.29
CA ARG A 81 -9.44 -15.28 -1.86
C ARG A 81 -8.45 -14.20 -1.45
N ILE A 82 -7.52 -13.89 -2.34
CA ILE A 82 -6.49 -12.87 -2.15
C ILE A 82 -6.41 -12.04 -3.42
N ARG A 83 -6.22 -10.73 -3.29
CA ARG A 83 -5.95 -9.83 -4.41
C ARG A 83 -4.75 -8.96 -4.09
N VAL A 84 -3.90 -8.76 -5.07
CA VAL A 84 -2.82 -7.77 -5.02
C VAL A 84 -3.15 -6.69 -6.03
N ILE A 85 -3.23 -5.47 -5.56
CA ILE A 85 -3.61 -4.28 -6.34
C ILE A 85 -2.58 -3.17 -6.16
N GLU A 86 -2.57 -2.21 -7.05
CA GLU A 86 -1.81 -0.98 -6.86
C GLU A 86 -2.39 -0.15 -5.70
N ASN A 87 -1.55 0.62 -5.03
CA ASN A 87 -2.04 1.57 -4.04
C ASN A 87 -2.48 2.88 -4.73
N LEU A 88 -3.71 3.32 -4.50
CA LEU A 88 -4.22 4.60 -5.01
C LEU A 88 -3.48 5.83 -4.45
N TYR A 89 -2.87 5.67 -3.27
CA TYR A 89 -2.13 6.72 -2.56
C TYR A 89 -0.69 6.26 -2.29
N PRO A 90 0.11 6.04 -3.35
CA PRO A 90 1.39 5.38 -3.20
C PRO A 90 2.40 6.30 -2.51
N ALA A 91 3.26 5.72 -1.67
CA ALA A 91 4.42 6.41 -1.11
C ALA A 91 5.54 6.53 -2.14
N LEU A 92 5.78 5.47 -2.89
CA LEU A 92 6.72 5.40 -4.01
C LEU A 92 5.95 5.22 -5.31
N ARG A 93 6.49 5.71 -6.42
CA ARG A 93 5.83 5.72 -7.71
C ARG A 93 6.60 4.88 -8.74
N ARG A 94 5.87 4.05 -9.47
CA ARG A 94 6.41 3.20 -10.54
C ARG A 94 6.54 3.92 -11.88
N ASP A 95 5.85 5.06 -12.04
CA ASP A 95 5.77 5.87 -13.26
C ASP A 95 6.77 7.03 -13.29
N VAL A 96 7.66 7.10 -12.32
CA VAL A 96 8.81 8.01 -12.33
C VAL A 96 10.08 7.24 -12.72
N GLU A 97 11.04 7.94 -13.30
CA GLU A 97 12.33 7.36 -13.66
C GLU A 97 13.10 6.91 -12.40
N PRO A 98 13.64 5.69 -12.39
CA PRO A 98 14.48 5.25 -11.29
C PRO A 98 15.72 6.15 -11.15
N PRO A 99 16.20 6.39 -9.91
CA PRO A 99 17.45 7.08 -9.71
C PRO A 99 18.60 6.26 -10.31
N PRO A 100 19.66 6.91 -10.81
CA PRO A 100 20.80 6.20 -11.37
C PRO A 100 21.48 5.31 -10.30
N PRO A 101 22.13 4.22 -10.73
CA PRO A 101 22.71 3.23 -9.83
C PRO A 101 23.75 3.77 -8.83
N ASP A 102 24.43 4.84 -9.22
CA ASP A 102 25.45 5.55 -8.43
C ASP A 102 24.88 6.60 -7.49
N GLY A 103 23.55 6.78 -7.52
CA GLY A 103 22.85 7.72 -6.64
C GLY A 103 23.08 9.20 -7.02
N GLY A 104 23.44 9.48 -8.27
CA GLY A 104 23.93 10.78 -8.74
C GLY A 104 22.91 11.90 -8.94
N ASP A 105 21.61 11.68 -8.82
CA ASP A 105 20.59 12.69 -9.15
C ASP A 105 19.95 13.39 -7.93
N GLY A 106 20.59 13.34 -6.79
CA GLY A 106 20.14 14.18 -5.68
C GLY A 106 20.67 15.61 -5.90
N GLU A 107 19.82 16.63 -5.93
CA GLU A 107 20.27 18.00 -5.74
C GLU A 107 20.96 18.08 -4.38
N GLU A 108 22.30 18.18 -4.42
CA GLU A 108 23.11 18.38 -3.23
C GLU A 108 23.06 19.85 -2.84
N GLY A 109 22.06 20.19 -2.04
CA GLY A 109 22.16 21.40 -1.20
C GLY A 109 22.98 21.07 0.06
N PRO A 110 23.55 22.06 0.73
CA PRO A 110 24.28 21.85 1.97
C PRO A 110 23.32 21.25 3.03
N GLY A 111 23.37 19.91 3.21
CA GLY A 111 22.68 19.16 4.25
C GLY A 111 21.52 18.26 3.85
N GLU A 112 20.98 18.35 2.64
CA GLU A 112 19.84 17.52 2.21
C GLU A 112 20.12 16.85 0.86
N ARG A 113 20.18 15.51 0.88
CA ARG A 113 20.14 14.72 -0.35
C ARG A 113 18.71 14.25 -0.59
N ALA A 114 18.09 14.74 -1.67
CA ALA A 114 16.78 14.30 -2.14
C ALA A 114 16.94 13.46 -3.41
N VAL A 115 16.19 12.36 -3.49
CA VAL A 115 16.10 11.53 -4.69
C VAL A 115 14.64 11.31 -5.06
N ARG A 116 14.37 11.07 -6.35
CA ARG A 116 13.01 10.76 -6.82
C ARG A 116 12.49 9.52 -6.11
N GLY A 117 11.25 9.56 -5.68
CA GLY A 117 10.58 8.46 -4.99
C GLY A 117 10.13 7.36 -5.96
N PHE A 118 11.07 6.79 -6.73
CA PHE A 118 10.81 5.63 -7.56
C PHE A 118 10.58 4.40 -6.70
N GLY A 119 9.60 3.58 -7.09
CA GLY A 119 9.36 2.28 -6.47
C GLY A 119 7.92 1.83 -6.64
N PHE A 120 7.62 0.73 -6.00
CA PHE A 120 6.29 0.10 -6.03
C PHE A 120 5.67 0.21 -4.64
N HIS A 121 4.38 0.49 -4.60
CA HIS A 121 3.61 0.49 -3.37
C HIS A 121 2.27 -0.16 -3.67
N ASP A 122 2.13 -1.39 -3.24
CA ASP A 122 0.98 -2.23 -3.52
C ASP A 122 0.19 -2.51 -2.24
N VAL A 123 -1.04 -2.94 -2.40
CA VAL A 123 -1.91 -3.39 -1.31
C VAL A 123 -2.23 -4.85 -1.54
N VAL A 124 -2.01 -5.68 -0.54
CA VAL A 124 -2.44 -7.07 -0.53
C VAL A 124 -3.75 -7.16 0.27
N ILE A 125 -4.81 -7.54 -0.41
CA ILE A 125 -6.12 -7.80 0.20
C ILE A 125 -6.15 -9.27 0.55
N GLU A 126 -6.00 -9.58 1.82
CA GLU A 126 -5.79 -10.93 2.36
C GLU A 126 -7.05 -11.77 2.39
N THR A 127 -8.23 -11.13 2.31
CA THR A 127 -9.53 -11.78 2.33
C THR A 127 -10.59 -10.89 1.69
N PRO A 128 -11.60 -11.48 1.00
CA PRO A 128 -12.73 -10.75 0.47
C PRO A 128 -13.75 -10.31 1.54
N ARG A 129 -13.55 -10.73 2.77
CA ARG A 129 -14.49 -10.50 3.89
C ARG A 129 -14.00 -9.37 4.78
N HIS A 130 -14.88 -8.43 5.06
CA HIS A 130 -14.56 -7.23 5.85
C HIS A 130 -14.26 -7.52 7.33
N ASP A 131 -14.92 -8.51 7.88
CA ASP A 131 -14.93 -8.86 9.30
C ASP A 131 -13.87 -9.91 9.69
N VAL A 132 -13.07 -10.38 8.72
CA VAL A 132 -12.05 -11.41 8.90
C VAL A 132 -10.66 -10.78 8.94
N ARG A 133 -9.88 -11.13 9.91
CA ARG A 133 -8.49 -10.74 10.09
C ARG A 133 -7.56 -11.88 9.71
N LEU A 134 -6.28 -11.59 9.49
CA LEU A 134 -5.27 -12.60 9.14
C LEU A 134 -5.29 -13.80 10.10
N TRP A 135 -5.42 -13.56 11.38
CA TRP A 135 -5.44 -14.63 12.40
C TRP A 135 -6.72 -15.45 12.43
N ASP A 136 -7.80 -14.99 11.78
CA ASP A 136 -9.07 -15.71 11.66
C ASP A 136 -9.10 -16.65 10.44
N LEU A 137 -8.11 -16.57 9.54
CA LEU A 137 -8.08 -17.31 8.28
C LEU A 137 -7.77 -18.81 8.44
N GLY A 138 -7.29 -19.23 9.60
CA GLY A 138 -6.75 -20.58 9.79
C GLY A 138 -5.43 -20.80 9.03
N ALA A 139 -4.81 -21.96 9.25
CA ALA A 139 -3.46 -22.24 8.75
C ALA A 139 -3.36 -22.21 7.22
N GLU A 140 -4.36 -22.73 6.51
CA GLU A 140 -4.36 -22.75 5.04
C GLU A 140 -4.51 -21.34 4.45
N GLY A 141 -5.41 -20.52 5.00
CA GLY A 141 -5.59 -19.15 4.57
C GLY A 141 -4.34 -18.31 4.80
N VAL A 142 -3.73 -18.42 5.98
CA VAL A 142 -2.47 -17.74 6.30
C VAL A 142 -1.35 -18.20 5.36
N ARG A 143 -1.23 -19.51 5.09
CA ARG A 143 -0.28 -20.04 4.10
C ARG A 143 -0.46 -19.37 2.74
N ASP A 144 -1.70 -19.30 2.25
CA ASP A 144 -1.99 -18.72 0.94
C ASP A 144 -1.62 -17.23 0.89
N VAL A 145 -1.86 -16.47 1.96
CA VAL A 145 -1.44 -15.07 2.10
C VAL A 145 0.09 -14.94 2.03
N LEU A 146 0.82 -15.75 2.81
CA LEU A 146 2.28 -15.74 2.80
C LEU A 146 2.87 -16.12 1.44
N LEU A 147 2.23 -17.05 0.72
CA LEU A 147 2.63 -17.40 -0.64
C LEU A 147 2.37 -16.25 -1.63
N ALA A 148 1.27 -15.51 -1.47
CA ALA A 148 0.98 -14.33 -2.28
C ALA A 148 2.01 -13.21 -2.01
N TYR A 149 2.39 -12.96 -0.76
CA TYR A 149 3.48 -12.04 -0.41
C TYR A 149 4.79 -12.46 -1.07
N ALA A 150 5.18 -13.74 -0.92
CA ALA A 150 6.40 -14.26 -1.51
C ALA A 150 6.41 -14.16 -3.03
N ALA A 151 5.28 -14.41 -3.69
CA ALA A 151 5.14 -14.26 -5.13
C ALA A 151 5.34 -12.80 -5.55
N ARG A 152 4.71 -11.84 -4.84
CA ARG A 152 4.86 -10.42 -5.16
C ARG A 152 6.28 -9.92 -4.92
N VAL A 153 6.90 -10.31 -3.83
CA VAL A 153 8.30 -9.98 -3.53
C VAL A 153 9.24 -10.47 -4.64
N ARG A 154 9.06 -11.69 -5.14
CA ARG A 154 9.87 -12.22 -6.26
C ARG A 154 9.68 -11.39 -7.52
N GLN A 155 8.44 -11.10 -7.93
CA GLN A 155 8.15 -10.25 -9.09
C GLN A 155 8.80 -8.87 -8.98
N LEU A 156 8.72 -8.23 -7.81
CA LEU A 156 9.32 -6.91 -7.60
C LEU A 156 10.84 -6.96 -7.68
N ARG A 157 11.47 -8.02 -7.20
CA ARG A 157 12.94 -8.20 -7.23
C ARG A 157 13.50 -8.45 -8.64
N GLU A 158 12.66 -8.82 -9.60
CA GLU A 158 13.05 -8.91 -11.02
C GLU A 158 13.33 -7.54 -11.64
N HIS A 159 12.78 -6.46 -11.06
CA HIS A 159 13.04 -5.12 -11.55
C HIS A 159 14.42 -4.62 -11.10
N PRO A 160 15.32 -4.23 -12.05
CA PRO A 160 16.73 -3.96 -11.74
C PRO A 160 16.96 -2.80 -10.75
N ALA A 161 16.05 -1.84 -10.71
CA ALA A 161 16.15 -0.71 -9.79
C ALA A 161 15.61 -1.01 -8.37
N VAL A 162 14.96 -2.17 -8.16
CA VAL A 162 14.46 -2.56 -6.83
C VAL A 162 15.59 -3.20 -6.03
N LYS A 163 16.02 -2.54 -4.97
CA LYS A 163 17.07 -3.02 -4.07
C LYS A 163 16.52 -3.66 -2.80
N TYR A 164 15.32 -3.26 -2.39
CA TYR A 164 14.70 -3.71 -1.15
C TYR A 164 13.17 -3.78 -1.31
N VAL A 165 12.56 -4.77 -0.71
CA VAL A 165 11.10 -4.93 -0.64
C VAL A 165 10.72 -5.17 0.80
N GLN A 166 9.74 -4.41 1.30
CA GLN A 166 9.19 -4.54 2.64
C GLN A 166 7.71 -4.90 2.58
N VAL A 167 7.28 -5.79 3.44
CA VAL A 167 5.89 -6.10 3.70
C VAL A 167 5.54 -5.53 5.07
N GLU A 168 4.49 -4.72 5.13
CA GLU A 168 3.94 -4.16 6.36
C GLU A 168 2.52 -4.71 6.52
N PRO A 169 2.18 -5.36 7.65
CA PRO A 169 0.84 -5.86 7.93
C PRO A 169 -0.15 -4.76 8.30
#